data_decd8a51dfae7972b4459a91ff176532
#
_entry.id   decd8a51dfae7972b4459a91ff176532
#
_cell.length_a   1.000
_cell.length_b   1.000
_cell.length_c   1.000
_cell.angle_alpha   90.00
_cell.angle_beta   90.00
_cell.angle_gamma   90.00
#
_symmetry.space_group_name_H-M   'P 1'
#
loop_
_entity.id
_entity.type
_entity.pdbx_description
1 polymer ?
#
loop_
_entity_poly.entity_id
_entity_poly.type
_entity_poly.pdbx_seq_one_letter_code
_entity_poly.pdbx_strand_id
1 'polypeptide(L)'
;MGASFLNLVTTKVTVKGEEQKFVSLRLHQRFNRHHAFTVIVNYLSPSNTFKQTPEKFINYVGETVSISFAHKQTGESYDFEGVVTQVEMVGSMGEAGGVAIHGASPTILYENNGTLDSWMDQTLSAIIKEATQEYGKVPLASNPKYSAKIPYMAQYNESVFDFMNRLSAQYGEWFYYDGKKVYFGKPDKDNTEKIMYDVDLEEVRLVANLVPGKSARYDYVAQENKQHNADTPAKPDGMNDLQSIAHDCSEKAYGAKTTAAANPHIADKAGLDGQMKVLKNESGANLLNIRGIGKTCRIRIGEVIEVSFPGDMNLPPLGKFRITEITHEVRRDGHYANTFAGIPDGTVNIPVPDAKLPLALPELATVKKNDDEKEQGRVKVSFDWQKNGKTTNWVRVQSPNAGVSDAVSKNRGWVFVPEVGDQVMVGYEHGNPDRPYVTGAMFHSASGKGGDKNNKTKSIITRSGSAIVFDDETGSIVITDHTGKQLILLDGKDAITIMAKKSVVITNEDKSVIVMDEKSIGMQAETISIEGKKNITLVSGNESMVFSSEKNIINGSATNIKLEATKEYDLNTQTGTMKGTNLTVEGTANMTITGGIVKINS
;
A
#
# COMPACT_ATOMS: atom_id res chain seq x y z
N MET A 1 10.01 -42.23 -52.50
CA MET A 1 10.48 -41.00 -53.13
C MET A 1 10.71 -39.99 -51.98
N GLY A 2 11.98 -39.62 -51.72
CA GLY A 2 12.26 -38.64 -50.68
C GLY A 2 11.66 -37.31 -51.05
N ALA A 3 10.75 -36.81 -50.23
CA ALA A 3 10.22 -35.48 -50.39
C ALA A 3 11.40 -34.48 -50.26
N SER A 4 11.74 -33.81 -51.37
CA SER A 4 12.67 -32.69 -51.38
C SER A 4 12.02 -31.61 -50.52
N PHE A 5 12.48 -31.45 -49.30
CA PHE A 5 12.03 -30.36 -48.42
C PHE A 5 12.46 -29.03 -49.02
N LEU A 6 11.56 -28.38 -49.75
CA LEU A 6 11.78 -27.04 -50.30
C LEU A 6 11.99 -26.08 -49.12
N ASN A 7 13.22 -25.56 -48.96
CA ASN A 7 13.49 -24.49 -48.03
C ASN A 7 12.81 -23.20 -48.51
N LEU A 8 11.69 -22.86 -47.89
CA LEU A 8 10.83 -21.72 -48.28
C LEU A 8 11.33 -20.38 -47.75
N VAL A 9 12.30 -20.36 -46.83
CA VAL A 9 12.71 -19.13 -46.12
C VAL A 9 14.20 -18.86 -46.35
N THR A 10 14.53 -17.61 -46.62
CA THR A 10 15.90 -17.07 -46.61
C THR A 10 16.11 -16.31 -45.31
N THR A 11 17.26 -16.51 -44.67
CA THR A 11 17.57 -15.85 -43.40
C THR A 11 18.84 -15.04 -43.51
N LYS A 12 18.78 -13.80 -43.00
CA LYS A 12 19.92 -12.87 -42.91
C LYS A 12 20.13 -12.46 -41.47
N VAL A 13 21.38 -12.45 -41.04
CA VAL A 13 21.78 -11.98 -39.69
C VAL A 13 22.78 -10.85 -39.84
N THR A 14 22.54 -9.75 -39.16
CA THR A 14 23.39 -8.57 -39.13
C THR A 14 23.74 -8.19 -37.70
N VAL A 15 25.02 -8.02 -37.39
CA VAL A 15 25.48 -7.58 -36.07
C VAL A 15 26.23 -6.27 -36.28
N LYS A 16 25.85 -5.21 -35.53
CA LYS A 16 26.47 -3.87 -35.67
C LYS A 16 26.50 -3.35 -37.12
N GLY A 17 25.47 -3.69 -37.92
CA GLY A 17 25.38 -3.34 -39.36
C GLY A 17 26.20 -4.24 -40.27
N GLU A 18 27.00 -5.18 -39.78
CA GLU A 18 27.75 -6.14 -40.59
C GLU A 18 27.01 -7.46 -40.77
N GLU A 19 26.81 -7.90 -42.02
CA GLU A 19 26.20 -9.20 -42.32
C GLU A 19 27.10 -10.36 -41.87
N GLN A 20 26.53 -11.30 -41.11
CA GLN A 20 27.23 -12.47 -40.61
C GLN A 20 26.91 -13.71 -41.45
N LYS A 21 27.95 -14.41 -41.89
CA LYS A 21 27.78 -15.77 -42.46
C LYS A 21 27.69 -16.75 -41.31
N PHE A 22 26.51 -17.25 -41.02
CA PHE A 22 26.25 -18.16 -39.92
C PHE A 22 26.06 -19.61 -40.34
N VAL A 23 26.25 -20.54 -39.43
CA VAL A 23 26.09 -21.98 -39.61
C VAL A 23 24.72 -22.45 -39.14
N SER A 24 24.27 -21.91 -38.03
CA SER A 24 22.96 -22.19 -37.47
C SER A 24 22.45 -20.99 -36.66
N LEU A 25 21.14 -20.91 -36.60
CA LEU A 25 20.44 -19.88 -35.84
C LEU A 25 19.30 -20.52 -35.10
N ARG A 26 19.10 -20.08 -33.86
CA ARG A 26 17.89 -20.34 -33.06
C ARG A 26 17.41 -19.02 -32.47
N LEU A 27 16.14 -18.68 -32.65
CA LEU A 27 15.47 -17.53 -32.06
C LEU A 27 14.21 -18.04 -31.33
N HIS A 28 14.21 -17.97 -30.00
CA HIS A 28 13.07 -18.35 -29.15
C HIS A 28 12.35 -17.11 -28.65
N GLN A 29 11.03 -17.06 -28.85
CA GLN A 29 10.17 -15.93 -28.51
C GLN A 29 8.95 -16.42 -27.72
N ARG A 30 8.62 -15.71 -26.63
CA ARG A 30 7.46 -16.05 -25.79
C ARG A 30 6.91 -14.81 -25.10
N PHE A 31 5.59 -14.78 -24.87
CA PHE A 31 4.94 -13.76 -24.05
C PHE A 31 5.52 -13.75 -22.65
N ASN A 32 5.61 -12.55 -22.06
CA ASN A 32 6.09 -12.32 -20.69
C ASN A 32 7.52 -12.82 -20.42
N ARG A 33 8.32 -12.98 -21.48
CA ARG A 33 9.73 -13.39 -21.42
C ARG A 33 10.60 -12.55 -22.35
N HIS A 34 11.87 -12.43 -22.00
CA HIS A 34 12.86 -11.98 -22.98
C HIS A 34 12.94 -13.01 -24.10
N HIS A 35 12.94 -12.55 -25.33
CA HIS A 35 13.27 -13.43 -26.44
C HIS A 35 14.76 -13.70 -26.43
N ALA A 36 15.17 -14.88 -26.76
CA ALA A 36 16.56 -15.28 -26.77
C ALA A 36 16.97 -15.78 -28.16
N PHE A 37 18.14 -15.41 -28.60
CA PHE A 37 18.71 -15.96 -29.83
C PHE A 37 20.13 -16.49 -29.62
N THR A 38 20.51 -17.44 -30.47
CA THR A 38 21.86 -17.95 -30.60
C THR A 38 22.19 -18.09 -32.07
N VAL A 39 23.29 -17.47 -32.47
CA VAL A 39 23.83 -17.54 -33.83
C VAL A 39 25.20 -18.18 -33.77
N ILE A 40 25.40 -19.28 -34.52
CA ILE A 40 26.71 -19.92 -34.61
C ILE A 40 27.38 -19.44 -35.90
N VAL A 41 28.53 -18.81 -35.79
CA VAL A 41 29.34 -18.28 -36.88
C VAL A 41 30.60 -19.13 -37.01
N ASN A 42 31.00 -19.49 -38.22
CA ASN A 42 32.26 -20.18 -38.43
C ASN A 42 33.46 -19.27 -38.14
N TYR A 43 34.42 -19.77 -37.37
CA TYR A 43 35.66 -19.06 -37.09
C TYR A 43 36.59 -19.00 -38.34
N LEU A 44 36.55 -19.99 -39.18
CA LEU A 44 37.35 -20.09 -40.40
C LEU A 44 36.60 -19.58 -41.63
N SER A 45 37.09 -18.51 -42.25
CA SER A 45 36.72 -18.15 -43.61
C SER A 45 37.23 -19.26 -44.55
N PRO A 46 36.53 -19.57 -45.69
CA PRO A 46 36.98 -20.53 -46.68
C PRO A 46 38.34 -20.22 -47.29
N SER A 47 38.87 -19.03 -47.09
CA SER A 47 40.18 -18.57 -47.58
C SER A 47 41.32 -18.72 -46.56
N ASN A 48 41.16 -19.47 -45.46
CA ASN A 48 42.20 -19.75 -44.45
C ASN A 48 42.92 -18.51 -43.85
N THR A 49 42.35 -17.32 -44.02
CA THR A 49 42.90 -16.09 -43.46
C THR A 49 42.18 -15.76 -42.13
N PHE A 50 42.85 -15.99 -41.01
CA PHE A 50 42.46 -15.50 -39.69
C PHE A 50 42.52 -13.96 -39.67
N LYS A 51 41.47 -13.30 -40.18
CA LYS A 51 41.33 -11.83 -40.06
C LYS A 51 40.40 -11.39 -38.98
N GLN A 52 39.83 -12.32 -38.18
CA GLN A 52 38.91 -11.96 -37.12
C GLN A 52 39.55 -12.33 -35.78
N THR A 53 40.01 -11.32 -35.05
CA THR A 53 40.59 -11.48 -33.72
C THR A 53 39.48 -11.70 -32.67
N PRO A 54 39.76 -12.36 -31.54
CA PRO A 54 38.86 -12.46 -30.43
C PRO A 54 38.22 -11.13 -30.04
N GLU A 55 39.00 -10.05 -30.06
CA GLU A 55 38.56 -8.69 -29.74
C GLU A 55 37.40 -8.21 -30.61
N LYS A 56 37.36 -8.57 -31.91
CA LYS A 56 36.29 -8.20 -32.80
C LYS A 56 34.94 -8.78 -32.30
N PHE A 57 34.91 -10.03 -31.89
CA PHE A 57 33.69 -10.68 -31.41
C PHE A 57 33.29 -10.21 -30.01
N ILE A 58 34.25 -9.96 -29.12
CA ILE A 58 34.00 -9.38 -27.80
C ILE A 58 33.36 -8.00 -27.95
N ASN A 59 33.76 -7.21 -28.92
CA ASN A 59 33.17 -5.90 -29.23
C ASN A 59 31.73 -5.95 -29.77
N TYR A 60 31.16 -7.15 -29.97
CA TYR A 60 29.75 -7.30 -30.27
C TYR A 60 28.86 -7.27 -29.02
N VAL A 61 29.40 -7.50 -27.82
CA VAL A 61 28.62 -7.45 -26.57
C VAL A 61 28.01 -6.06 -26.40
N GLY A 62 26.69 -6.00 -26.21
CA GLY A 62 25.90 -4.77 -26.12
C GLY A 62 25.48 -4.18 -27.47
N GLU A 63 25.94 -4.72 -28.61
CA GLU A 63 25.59 -4.23 -29.95
C GLU A 63 24.25 -4.80 -30.42
N THR A 64 23.62 -4.08 -31.35
CA THR A 64 22.35 -4.47 -31.96
C THR A 64 22.52 -5.61 -32.97
N VAL A 65 21.62 -6.57 -32.92
CA VAL A 65 21.46 -7.65 -33.89
C VAL A 65 20.15 -7.49 -34.64
N SER A 66 20.19 -7.63 -35.96
CA SER A 66 18.97 -7.78 -36.76
C SER A 66 18.96 -9.17 -37.41
N ILE A 67 17.86 -9.88 -37.24
CA ILE A 67 17.60 -11.19 -37.86
C ILE A 67 16.37 -11.02 -38.74
N SER A 68 16.54 -11.27 -40.03
CA SER A 68 15.46 -11.18 -41.04
C SER A 68 15.19 -12.54 -41.66
N PHE A 69 13.93 -12.94 -41.67
CA PHE A 69 13.43 -14.13 -42.33
C PHE A 69 12.53 -13.68 -43.48
N ALA A 70 12.82 -14.09 -44.71
CA ALA A 70 12.04 -13.74 -45.89
C ALA A 70 11.50 -14.98 -46.57
N HIS A 71 10.20 -15.02 -46.84
CA HIS A 71 9.55 -16.10 -47.57
C HIS A 71 9.83 -15.97 -49.09
N LYS A 72 10.45 -16.99 -49.68
CA LYS A 72 10.97 -16.93 -51.06
C LYS A 72 9.92 -16.74 -52.12
N GLN A 73 8.70 -17.23 -51.89
CA GLN A 73 7.63 -17.18 -52.90
C GLN A 73 6.74 -15.96 -52.75
N THR A 74 6.40 -15.56 -51.47
CA THR A 74 5.49 -14.44 -51.21
C THR A 74 6.23 -13.13 -51.04
N GLY A 75 7.53 -13.14 -50.76
CA GLY A 75 8.32 -11.95 -50.42
C GLY A 75 8.03 -11.38 -49.05
N GLU A 76 7.11 -11.98 -48.28
CA GLU A 76 6.82 -11.56 -46.92
C GLU A 76 8.02 -11.77 -46.01
N SER A 77 8.31 -10.81 -45.15
CA SER A 77 9.43 -10.88 -44.21
C SER A 77 9.00 -10.70 -42.78
N TYR A 78 9.76 -11.32 -41.88
CA TYR A 78 9.71 -11.11 -40.47
C TYR A 78 11.10 -10.65 -39.98
N ASP A 79 11.14 -9.51 -39.31
CA ASP A 79 12.38 -8.95 -38.75
C ASP A 79 12.33 -8.99 -37.25
N PHE A 80 13.47 -9.37 -36.65
CA PHE A 80 13.70 -9.35 -35.23
C PHE A 80 14.93 -8.49 -34.92
N GLU A 81 14.77 -7.53 -34.00
CA GLU A 81 15.86 -6.76 -33.45
C GLU A 81 16.20 -7.25 -32.04
N GLY A 82 17.48 -7.40 -31.75
CA GLY A 82 17.97 -7.87 -30.45
C GLY A 82 19.27 -7.19 -30.06
N VAL A 83 19.76 -7.54 -28.87
CA VAL A 83 21.03 -7.08 -28.31
C VAL A 83 21.89 -8.28 -27.99
N VAL A 84 23.17 -8.25 -28.37
CA VAL A 84 24.14 -9.28 -27.99
C VAL A 84 24.41 -9.20 -26.49
N THR A 85 24.15 -10.28 -25.76
CA THR A 85 24.41 -10.37 -24.33
C THR A 85 25.68 -11.13 -23.97
N GLN A 86 26.08 -12.06 -24.86
CA GLN A 86 27.25 -12.91 -24.62
C GLN A 86 27.84 -13.37 -25.94
N VAL A 87 29.16 -13.47 -25.98
CA VAL A 87 29.90 -14.10 -27.06
C VAL A 87 30.75 -15.22 -26.50
N GLU A 88 30.63 -16.41 -27.06
CA GLU A 88 31.35 -17.60 -26.66
C GLU A 88 32.21 -18.11 -27.81
N MET A 89 33.49 -18.36 -27.55
CA MET A 89 34.37 -19.02 -28.50
C MET A 89 34.41 -20.50 -28.21
N VAL A 90 33.93 -21.29 -29.14
CA VAL A 90 33.84 -22.74 -29.01
C VAL A 90 35.00 -23.38 -29.76
N GLY A 91 35.93 -24.02 -29.03
CA GLY A 91 36.95 -24.89 -29.58
C GLY A 91 36.64 -26.34 -29.24
N SER A 92 36.58 -27.22 -30.25
CA SER A 92 36.44 -28.69 -30.07
C SER A 92 37.61 -29.39 -30.72
N MET A 93 38.14 -30.46 -30.07
CA MET A 93 39.22 -31.28 -30.65
C MET A 93 38.75 -31.90 -31.97
N GLY A 94 39.44 -31.57 -33.07
CA GLY A 94 39.20 -32.15 -34.38
C GLY A 94 38.16 -31.43 -35.29
N GLU A 95 37.50 -30.38 -34.79
CA GLU A 95 36.61 -29.52 -35.58
C GLU A 95 37.11 -28.06 -35.61
N ALA A 96 36.89 -27.38 -36.74
CA ALA A 96 37.12 -25.94 -36.83
C ALA A 96 36.23 -25.21 -35.82
N GLY A 97 36.87 -24.47 -34.89
CA GLY A 97 36.14 -23.73 -33.87
C GLY A 97 35.12 -22.74 -34.44
N GLY A 98 34.08 -22.47 -33.68
CA GLY A 98 33.04 -21.50 -34.02
C GLY A 98 32.93 -20.41 -32.95
N VAL A 99 32.17 -19.37 -33.27
CA VAL A 99 31.76 -18.35 -32.31
C VAL A 99 30.25 -18.45 -32.14
N ALA A 100 29.81 -18.64 -30.91
CA ALA A 100 28.39 -18.52 -30.58
C ALA A 100 28.11 -17.08 -30.11
N ILE A 101 27.21 -16.41 -30.80
CA ILE A 101 26.70 -15.07 -30.44
C ILE A 101 25.32 -15.30 -29.82
N HIS A 102 25.24 -15.06 -28.51
CA HIS A 102 23.99 -15.12 -27.77
C HIS A 102 23.45 -13.72 -27.54
N GLY A 103 22.15 -13.60 -27.55
CA GLY A 103 21.53 -12.33 -27.23
C GLY A 103 20.06 -12.47 -26.90
N ALA A 104 19.48 -11.34 -26.58
CA ALA A 104 18.07 -11.25 -26.20
C ALA A 104 17.37 -10.10 -26.95
N SER A 105 16.03 -10.08 -26.83
CA SER A 105 15.25 -8.90 -27.21
C SER A 105 15.73 -7.67 -26.43
N PRO A 106 15.54 -6.44 -26.94
CA PRO A 106 15.93 -5.23 -26.24
C PRO A 106 15.29 -5.05 -24.86
N THR A 107 14.25 -5.82 -24.56
CA THR A 107 13.63 -5.88 -23.21
C THR A 107 14.62 -6.32 -22.13
N ILE A 108 15.74 -6.98 -22.48
CA ILE A 108 16.81 -7.31 -21.53
C ILE A 108 17.40 -6.06 -20.87
N LEU A 109 17.31 -4.91 -21.53
CA LEU A 109 17.75 -3.64 -20.96
C LEU A 109 16.86 -3.16 -19.81
N TYR A 110 15.66 -3.74 -19.66
CA TYR A 110 14.79 -3.52 -18.50
C TYR A 110 15.21 -4.34 -17.26
N GLU A 111 16.17 -5.27 -17.40
CA GLU A 111 16.74 -6.08 -16.34
C GLU A 111 17.97 -5.40 -15.74
N ASN A 112 17.82 -4.24 -15.15
CA ASN A 112 18.84 -3.72 -14.25
C ASN A 112 18.54 -4.18 -12.81
N ASN A 113 19.40 -3.86 -11.87
CA ASN A 113 19.19 -4.17 -10.46
C ASN A 113 17.81 -3.67 -10.01
N GLY A 114 17.21 -4.39 -9.08
CA GLY A 114 15.93 -4.01 -8.52
C GLY A 114 15.90 -2.57 -8.04
N THR A 115 14.88 -1.83 -8.39
CA THR A 115 14.71 -0.41 -8.03
C THR A 115 13.48 -0.20 -7.16
N LEU A 116 13.43 0.97 -6.52
CA LEU A 116 12.33 1.43 -5.69
C LEU A 116 11.75 2.71 -6.31
N ASP A 117 10.47 2.69 -6.65
CA ASP A 117 9.72 3.87 -7.07
C ASP A 117 8.24 3.72 -6.72
N SER A 118 7.45 4.79 -6.86
CA SER A 118 6.02 4.75 -6.58
C SER A 118 5.24 5.76 -7.39
N TRP A 119 3.97 5.45 -7.61
CA TRP A 119 3.00 6.27 -8.34
C TRP A 119 1.72 6.38 -7.53
N MET A 120 1.10 7.54 -7.57
CA MET A 120 -0.15 7.84 -6.87
C MET A 120 -1.16 8.45 -7.84
N ASP A 121 -2.40 7.93 -7.82
CA ASP A 121 -3.54 8.41 -8.62
C ASP A 121 -3.24 8.46 -10.13
N GLN A 122 -2.46 7.50 -10.64
CA GLN A 122 -2.10 7.39 -12.05
C GLN A 122 -2.77 6.21 -12.74
N THR A 123 -2.92 6.31 -14.07
CA THR A 123 -3.38 5.19 -14.91
C THR A 123 -2.24 4.20 -15.15
N LEU A 124 -2.59 2.93 -15.39
CA LEU A 124 -1.61 1.89 -15.69
C LEU A 124 -0.69 2.27 -16.88
N SER A 125 -1.25 2.86 -17.94
CA SER A 125 -0.46 3.33 -19.09
C SER A 125 0.56 4.43 -18.72
N ALA A 126 0.19 5.35 -17.81
CA ALA A 126 1.09 6.40 -17.37
C ALA A 126 2.24 5.82 -16.52
N ILE A 127 1.92 4.91 -15.60
CA ILE A 127 2.90 4.21 -14.76
C ILE A 127 3.93 3.48 -15.64
N ILE A 128 3.47 2.67 -16.61
CA ILE A 128 4.35 1.93 -17.53
C ILE A 128 5.25 2.87 -18.34
N LYS A 129 4.71 3.97 -18.86
CA LYS A 129 5.49 4.95 -19.62
C LYS A 129 6.56 5.62 -18.77
N GLU A 130 6.23 6.01 -17.53
CA GLU A 130 7.18 6.62 -16.60
C GLU A 130 8.26 5.62 -16.17
N ALA A 131 7.89 4.39 -15.79
CA ALA A 131 8.83 3.34 -15.40
C ALA A 131 9.82 2.96 -16.51
N THR A 132 9.42 3.09 -17.78
CA THR A 132 10.26 2.77 -18.94
C THR A 132 10.95 3.97 -19.57
N GLN A 133 10.75 5.19 -19.08
CA GLN A 133 11.20 6.43 -19.72
C GLN A 133 12.73 6.49 -19.89
N GLU A 134 13.49 6.01 -18.93
CA GLU A 134 14.96 5.99 -18.99
C GLU A 134 15.51 4.98 -20.03
N TYR A 135 14.64 4.08 -20.53
CA TYR A 135 14.97 3.02 -21.47
C TYR A 135 14.49 3.34 -22.89
N GLY A 136 14.47 4.61 -23.27
CA GLY A 136 13.89 5.15 -24.50
C GLY A 136 14.40 4.57 -25.82
N LYS A 137 15.39 3.68 -25.82
CA LYS A 137 15.86 2.92 -26.99
C LYS A 137 14.97 1.74 -27.35
N VAL A 138 14.03 1.35 -26.49
CA VAL A 138 13.12 0.24 -26.71
C VAL A 138 11.74 0.80 -27.07
N PRO A 139 11.28 0.70 -28.33
CA PRO A 139 9.97 1.20 -28.72
C PRO A 139 8.85 0.50 -27.90
N LEU A 140 7.95 1.29 -27.31
CA LEU A 140 6.86 0.80 -26.48
C LEU A 140 5.50 1.25 -27.01
N ALA A 141 4.59 0.30 -27.19
CA ALA A 141 3.17 0.53 -27.39
C ALA A 141 2.41 0.17 -26.09
N SER A 142 2.05 1.18 -25.31
CA SER A 142 1.30 0.98 -24.07
C SER A 142 -0.16 1.38 -24.26
N ASN A 143 -1.03 0.38 -24.38
CA ASN A 143 -2.48 0.54 -24.55
C ASN A 143 -3.24 -0.48 -23.69
N PRO A 144 -3.08 -0.44 -22.33
CA PRO A 144 -3.77 -1.36 -21.44
C PRO A 144 -5.29 -1.13 -21.47
N LYS A 145 -6.05 -2.19 -21.33
CA LYS A 145 -7.52 -2.15 -21.21
C LYS A 145 -7.95 -1.56 -19.85
N TYR A 146 -7.16 -1.79 -18.80
CA TYR A 146 -7.40 -1.22 -17.49
C TYR A 146 -7.11 0.29 -17.51
N SER A 147 -8.17 1.11 -17.43
CA SER A 147 -8.09 2.57 -17.58
C SER A 147 -8.33 3.34 -16.27
N ALA A 148 -8.80 2.68 -15.21
CA ALA A 148 -9.02 3.34 -13.92
C ALA A 148 -7.69 3.81 -13.31
N LYS A 149 -7.76 4.91 -12.54
CA LYS A 149 -6.61 5.38 -11.77
C LYS A 149 -6.31 4.41 -10.62
N ILE A 150 -5.04 4.11 -10.46
CA ILE A 150 -4.53 3.28 -9.37
C ILE A 150 -4.18 4.22 -8.22
N PRO A 151 -4.80 4.05 -7.03
CA PRO A 151 -4.60 4.96 -5.90
C PRO A 151 -3.15 5.03 -5.42
N TYR A 152 -2.46 3.89 -5.39
CA TYR A 152 -1.05 3.78 -5.06
C TYR A 152 -0.47 2.50 -5.67
N MET A 153 0.71 2.61 -6.25
CA MET A 153 1.48 1.52 -6.82
C MET A 153 2.95 1.71 -6.47
N ALA A 154 3.62 0.67 -6.04
CA ALA A 154 5.06 0.69 -5.77
C ALA A 154 5.78 -0.33 -6.65
N GLN A 155 6.88 0.07 -7.27
CA GLN A 155 7.91 -0.84 -7.76
C GLN A 155 8.86 -1.09 -6.58
N TYR A 156 9.00 -2.34 -6.15
CA TYR A 156 9.66 -2.65 -4.90
C TYR A 156 10.73 -3.73 -5.08
N ASN A 157 11.99 -3.31 -5.19
CA ASN A 157 13.13 -4.20 -5.47
C ASN A 157 12.92 -5.09 -6.70
N GLU A 158 12.22 -4.58 -7.69
CA GLU A 158 11.95 -5.25 -8.96
C GLU A 158 12.72 -4.57 -10.09
N SER A 159 13.18 -5.36 -11.09
CA SER A 159 13.56 -4.80 -12.37
C SER A 159 12.32 -4.18 -13.05
N VAL A 160 12.52 -3.32 -14.04
CA VAL A 160 11.38 -2.79 -14.81
C VAL A 160 10.66 -3.91 -15.56
N PHE A 161 11.37 -4.95 -16.01
CA PHE A 161 10.77 -6.10 -16.66
C PHE A 161 9.91 -6.93 -15.71
N ASP A 162 10.41 -7.26 -14.50
CA ASP A 162 9.66 -7.97 -13.48
C ASP A 162 8.43 -7.16 -13.03
N PHE A 163 8.58 -5.83 -12.88
CA PHE A 163 7.47 -4.93 -12.58
C PHE A 163 6.38 -4.97 -13.66
N MET A 164 6.75 -4.85 -14.95
CA MET A 164 5.79 -4.97 -16.05
C MET A 164 5.12 -6.34 -16.09
N ASN A 165 5.84 -7.43 -15.83
CA ASN A 165 5.28 -8.77 -15.72
C ASN A 165 4.26 -8.89 -14.58
N ARG A 166 4.58 -8.32 -13.41
CA ARG A 166 3.65 -8.29 -12.28
C ARG A 166 2.38 -7.51 -12.61
N LEU A 167 2.51 -6.34 -13.24
CA LEU A 167 1.36 -5.54 -13.65
C LEU A 167 0.53 -6.23 -14.73
N SER A 168 1.19 -6.91 -15.68
CA SER A 168 0.53 -7.77 -16.67
C SER A 168 -0.34 -8.83 -16.00
N ALA A 169 0.20 -9.54 -15.00
CA ALA A 169 -0.52 -10.54 -14.24
C ALA A 169 -1.64 -9.96 -13.37
N GLN A 170 -1.39 -8.84 -12.68
CA GLN A 170 -2.38 -8.24 -11.76
C GLN A 170 -3.61 -7.67 -12.48
N TYR A 171 -3.42 -7.10 -13.67
CA TYR A 171 -4.47 -6.43 -14.44
C TYR A 171 -4.94 -7.22 -15.65
N GLY A 172 -4.34 -8.40 -15.90
CA GLY A 172 -4.68 -9.26 -17.03
C GLY A 172 -4.30 -8.65 -18.38
N GLU A 173 -3.26 -7.84 -18.44
CA GLU A 173 -2.80 -7.17 -19.64
C GLU A 173 -1.79 -8.04 -20.40
N TRP A 174 -1.70 -7.88 -21.72
CA TRP A 174 -0.71 -8.57 -22.51
C TRP A 174 0.64 -7.88 -22.41
N PHE A 175 1.72 -8.65 -22.36
CA PHE A 175 3.08 -8.13 -22.36
C PHE A 175 3.98 -9.02 -23.21
N TYR A 176 4.47 -8.49 -24.31
CA TYR A 176 5.36 -9.20 -25.21
C TYR A 176 6.13 -8.24 -26.14
N TYR A 177 7.17 -8.75 -26.80
CA TYR A 177 7.94 -8.08 -27.82
C TYR A 177 7.62 -8.72 -29.18
N ASP A 178 7.25 -7.95 -30.22
CA ASP A 178 6.88 -8.50 -31.52
C ASP A 178 8.04 -8.75 -32.49
N GLY A 179 9.24 -8.33 -32.11
CA GLY A 179 10.46 -8.33 -32.92
C GLY A 179 10.99 -6.91 -33.17
N LYS A 180 10.17 -5.87 -33.02
CA LYS A 180 10.53 -4.45 -33.21
C LYS A 180 10.12 -3.56 -32.04
N LYS A 181 9.02 -3.84 -31.38
CA LYS A 181 8.50 -3.04 -30.26
C LYS A 181 7.87 -3.89 -29.18
N VAL A 182 7.87 -3.35 -27.98
CA VAL A 182 7.18 -3.91 -26.83
C VAL A 182 5.71 -3.51 -26.83
N TYR A 183 4.83 -4.47 -26.61
CA TYR A 183 3.42 -4.23 -26.33
C TYR A 183 3.12 -4.43 -24.85
N PHE A 184 2.42 -3.46 -24.27
CA PHE A 184 1.74 -3.61 -22.99
C PHE A 184 0.26 -3.29 -23.18
N GLY A 185 -0.59 -4.31 -23.16
CA GLY A 185 -1.97 -4.31 -23.63
C GLY A 185 -2.12 -4.98 -25.00
N LYS A 186 -3.37 -5.33 -25.35
CA LYS A 186 -3.68 -5.97 -26.64
C LYS A 186 -3.50 -4.94 -27.78
N PRO A 187 -2.88 -5.30 -28.92
CA PRO A 187 -2.79 -4.42 -30.07
C PRO A 187 -4.18 -4.11 -30.66
N ASP A 188 -4.33 -2.91 -31.23
CA ASP A 188 -5.59 -2.44 -31.80
C ASP A 188 -6.01 -3.20 -33.04
N LYS A 189 -5.06 -3.78 -33.77
CA LYS A 189 -5.29 -4.53 -35.00
C LYS A 189 -4.64 -5.90 -34.92
N ASP A 190 -5.40 -6.91 -35.23
CA ASP A 190 -4.94 -8.28 -35.38
C ASP A 190 -4.64 -8.56 -36.84
N ASN A 191 -3.45 -9.10 -37.12
CA ASN A 191 -3.13 -9.67 -38.42
C ASN A 191 -3.46 -11.17 -38.38
N THR A 192 -4.17 -11.68 -39.36
CA THR A 192 -4.56 -13.10 -39.46
C THR A 192 -3.94 -13.72 -40.70
N GLU A 193 -3.04 -14.69 -40.48
CA GLU A 193 -2.38 -15.45 -41.52
C GLU A 193 -3.10 -16.77 -41.76
N LYS A 194 -3.39 -17.06 -43.05
CA LYS A 194 -3.96 -18.36 -43.45
C LYS A 194 -2.83 -19.36 -43.62
N ILE A 195 -2.86 -20.40 -42.83
CA ILE A 195 -1.83 -21.44 -42.77
C ILE A 195 -2.47 -22.78 -43.12
N MET A 196 -1.86 -23.48 -44.07
CA MET A 196 -2.36 -24.77 -44.56
C MET A 196 -1.44 -25.90 -44.13
N TYR A 197 -2.03 -26.94 -43.54
CA TYR A 197 -1.33 -28.19 -43.22
C TYR A 197 -0.73 -28.80 -44.49
N ASP A 198 0.41 -29.48 -44.38
CA ASP A 198 1.24 -30.08 -45.43
C ASP A 198 1.92 -29.07 -46.38
N VAL A 199 1.41 -27.84 -46.53
CA VAL A 199 2.05 -26.76 -47.26
C VAL A 199 2.94 -25.91 -46.37
N ASP A 200 2.34 -25.27 -45.35
CA ASP A 200 3.01 -24.35 -44.41
C ASP A 200 3.42 -25.05 -43.14
N LEU A 201 2.74 -26.14 -42.75
CA LEU A 201 2.97 -26.92 -41.54
C LEU A 201 3.43 -28.33 -41.90
N GLU A 202 4.39 -28.82 -41.11
CA GLU A 202 4.81 -30.22 -41.09
C GLU A 202 4.00 -31.01 -40.09
N GLU A 203 3.69 -30.38 -38.94
CA GLU A 203 2.95 -30.99 -37.84
C GLU A 203 1.99 -29.97 -37.24
N VAL A 204 0.81 -30.42 -36.84
CA VAL A 204 -0.14 -29.65 -36.04
C VAL A 204 -0.79 -30.54 -34.99
N ARG A 205 -0.86 -30.06 -33.77
CA ARG A 205 -1.50 -30.74 -32.61
C ARG A 205 -2.47 -29.78 -31.93
N LEU A 206 -3.69 -30.24 -31.71
CA LEU A 206 -4.65 -29.57 -30.87
C LEU A 206 -4.65 -30.25 -29.49
N VAL A 207 -4.43 -29.48 -28.43
CA VAL A 207 -4.27 -29.99 -27.08
C VAL A 207 -5.36 -29.42 -26.19
N ALA A 208 -6.19 -30.27 -25.63
CA ALA A 208 -7.18 -29.91 -24.62
C ALA A 208 -6.68 -30.30 -23.22
N ASN A 209 -6.82 -29.42 -22.24
CA ASN A 209 -6.32 -29.60 -20.90
C ASN A 209 -7.46 -29.54 -19.88
N LEU A 210 -7.23 -30.20 -18.76
CA LEU A 210 -8.04 -30.08 -17.55
C LEU A 210 -7.51 -28.92 -16.71
N VAL A 211 -8.34 -27.89 -16.46
CA VAL A 211 -7.92 -26.66 -15.80
C VAL A 211 -8.87 -26.29 -14.65
N PRO A 212 -8.38 -26.05 -13.42
CA PRO A 212 -9.23 -25.55 -12.33
C PRO A 212 -9.69 -24.12 -12.64
N GLY A 213 -10.99 -23.83 -12.45
CA GLY A 213 -11.58 -22.55 -12.79
C GLY A 213 -12.45 -21.94 -11.69
N LYS A 214 -12.66 -22.64 -10.54
CA LYS A 214 -13.49 -22.17 -9.43
C LYS A 214 -12.65 -21.54 -8.33
N SER A 215 -12.78 -20.24 -8.14
CA SER A 215 -12.04 -19.52 -7.12
C SER A 215 -12.89 -18.40 -6.53
N ALA A 216 -12.64 -18.08 -5.27
CA ALA A 216 -13.17 -16.92 -4.59
C ALA A 216 -12.04 -16.04 -4.08
N ARG A 217 -12.26 -14.75 -4.04
CA ARG A 217 -11.37 -13.78 -3.39
C ARG A 217 -12.18 -12.90 -2.46
N TYR A 218 -11.52 -12.44 -1.39
CA TYR A 218 -12.07 -11.45 -0.49
C TYR A 218 -11.08 -10.30 -0.30
N ASP A 219 -11.61 -9.13 -0.02
CA ASP A 219 -10.84 -7.97 0.42
C ASP A 219 -11.67 -7.12 1.37
N TYR A 220 -11.02 -6.42 2.29
CA TYR A 220 -11.65 -5.50 3.21
C TYR A 220 -11.33 -4.06 2.83
N VAL A 221 -12.37 -3.31 2.44
CA VAL A 221 -12.26 -1.90 2.10
C VAL A 221 -12.57 -1.06 3.35
N ALA A 222 -11.52 -0.61 4.01
CA ALA A 222 -11.63 0.12 5.29
C ALA A 222 -12.42 1.43 5.17
N GLN A 223 -12.39 2.10 4.02
CA GLN A 223 -13.13 3.33 3.77
C GLN A 223 -14.65 3.13 3.78
N GLU A 224 -15.11 1.93 3.47
CA GLU A 224 -16.51 1.53 3.47
C GLU A 224 -16.89 0.72 4.73
N ASN A 225 -15.90 0.33 5.54
CA ASN A 225 -16.06 -0.65 6.62
C ASN A 225 -16.74 -1.93 6.14
N LYS A 226 -16.31 -2.45 4.98
CA LYS A 226 -17.00 -3.56 4.34
C LYS A 226 -16.00 -4.59 3.80
N GLN A 227 -16.29 -5.86 4.09
CA GLN A 227 -15.64 -6.98 3.43
C GLN A 227 -16.40 -7.29 2.14
N HIS A 228 -15.69 -7.25 1.02
CA HIS A 228 -16.19 -7.71 -0.27
C HIS A 228 -15.71 -9.14 -0.52
N ASN A 229 -16.60 -9.93 -1.12
CA ASN A 229 -16.32 -11.28 -1.57
C ASN A 229 -16.74 -11.40 -3.03
N ALA A 230 -15.98 -12.09 -3.85
CA ALA A 230 -16.32 -12.37 -5.24
C ALA A 230 -15.88 -13.77 -5.66
N ASP A 231 -16.70 -14.40 -6.45
CA ASP A 231 -16.44 -15.69 -7.09
C ASP A 231 -16.01 -15.46 -8.56
N THR A 232 -15.25 -16.39 -9.12
CA THR A 232 -15.02 -16.41 -10.57
C THR A 232 -16.35 -16.56 -11.31
N PRO A 233 -16.54 -15.86 -12.46
CA PRO A 233 -17.69 -16.07 -13.33
C PRO A 233 -17.84 -17.55 -13.73
N ALA A 234 -19.05 -17.93 -14.12
CA ALA A 234 -19.32 -19.30 -14.53
C ALA A 234 -18.49 -19.75 -15.74
N LYS A 235 -18.27 -18.84 -16.70
CA LYS A 235 -17.52 -19.13 -17.93
C LYS A 235 -16.50 -18.02 -18.23
N PRO A 236 -15.34 -18.36 -18.83
CA PRO A 236 -14.46 -17.38 -19.44
C PRO A 236 -15.11 -16.66 -20.63
N ASP A 237 -14.71 -15.42 -20.87
CA ASP A 237 -15.10 -14.67 -22.07
C ASP A 237 -14.38 -15.21 -23.32
N GLY A 238 -15.02 -15.10 -24.47
CA GLY A 238 -14.41 -15.32 -25.78
C GLY A 238 -14.09 -16.78 -26.11
N MET A 239 -14.66 -17.75 -25.38
CA MET A 239 -14.46 -19.17 -25.67
C MET A 239 -15.09 -19.57 -27.00
N ASN A 240 -14.39 -20.41 -27.74
CA ASN A 240 -14.94 -21.17 -28.88
C ASN A 240 -15.62 -22.48 -28.40
N ASP A 241 -16.27 -23.18 -29.30
CA ASP A 241 -17.00 -24.41 -28.99
C ASP A 241 -16.12 -25.50 -28.36
N LEU A 242 -14.89 -25.68 -28.86
CA LEU A 242 -13.96 -26.68 -28.35
C LEU A 242 -13.47 -26.32 -26.93
N GLN A 243 -13.22 -25.04 -26.65
CA GLN A 243 -12.91 -24.58 -25.31
C GLN A 243 -14.09 -24.80 -24.36
N SER A 244 -15.33 -24.61 -24.84
CA SER A 244 -16.52 -24.83 -24.01
C SER A 244 -16.65 -26.29 -23.58
N ILE A 245 -16.33 -27.24 -24.44
CA ILE A 245 -16.31 -28.68 -24.11
C ILE A 245 -15.23 -28.96 -23.04
N ALA A 246 -14.00 -28.45 -23.24
CA ALA A 246 -12.91 -28.62 -22.26
C ALA A 246 -13.22 -27.96 -20.91
N HIS A 247 -13.90 -26.80 -20.94
CA HIS A 247 -14.38 -26.12 -19.75
C HIS A 247 -15.39 -26.96 -18.98
N ASP A 248 -16.41 -27.51 -19.65
CA ASP A 248 -17.44 -28.31 -19.00
C ASP A 248 -16.88 -29.62 -18.40
N CYS A 249 -15.87 -30.22 -19.04
CA CYS A 249 -15.11 -31.33 -18.49
C CYS A 249 -14.33 -30.93 -17.24
N SER A 250 -13.69 -29.76 -17.27
CA SER A 250 -12.94 -29.22 -16.13
C SER A 250 -13.83 -28.90 -14.93
N GLU A 251 -15.00 -28.28 -15.16
CA GLU A 251 -15.98 -27.96 -14.13
C GLU A 251 -16.58 -29.19 -13.42
N LYS A 252 -16.68 -30.32 -14.16
CA LYS A 252 -17.08 -31.63 -13.58
C LYS A 252 -15.99 -32.23 -12.72
N ALA A 253 -14.73 -32.14 -13.18
CA ALA A 253 -13.58 -32.74 -12.50
C ALA A 253 -13.16 -31.97 -11.24
N TYR A 254 -13.16 -30.63 -11.30
CA TYR A 254 -12.80 -29.74 -10.20
C TYR A 254 -14.04 -29.24 -9.48
N GLY A 255 -14.56 -30.04 -8.52
CA GLY A 255 -15.76 -29.69 -7.75
C GLY A 255 -15.55 -28.62 -6.68
N ALA A 256 -14.34 -28.53 -6.10
CA ALA A 256 -14.03 -27.64 -4.98
C ALA A 256 -13.67 -26.22 -5.45
N LYS A 257 -14.15 -25.23 -4.69
CA LYS A 257 -13.81 -23.81 -4.85
C LYS A 257 -12.67 -23.44 -3.89
N THR A 258 -11.64 -22.77 -4.37
CA THR A 258 -10.55 -22.23 -3.55
C THR A 258 -10.89 -20.81 -3.09
N THR A 259 -10.41 -20.41 -1.90
CA THR A 259 -10.62 -19.06 -1.37
C THR A 259 -9.27 -18.47 -0.93
N ALA A 260 -9.00 -17.21 -1.31
CA ALA A 260 -7.81 -16.48 -0.89
C ALA A 260 -8.10 -14.96 -0.82
N ALA A 261 -7.19 -14.20 -0.20
CA ALA A 261 -7.24 -12.75 -0.24
C ALA A 261 -6.97 -12.24 -1.66
N ALA A 262 -7.55 -11.08 -2.01
CA ALA A 262 -7.21 -10.37 -3.23
C ALA A 262 -5.77 -9.87 -3.17
N ASN A 263 -5.02 -10.00 -4.27
CA ASN A 263 -3.62 -9.61 -4.29
C ASN A 263 -3.43 -8.11 -4.64
N PRO A 264 -4.00 -7.58 -5.74
CA PRO A 264 -3.96 -6.14 -5.98
C PRO A 264 -4.79 -5.40 -4.93
N HIS A 265 -4.45 -4.14 -4.70
CA HIS A 265 -5.30 -3.26 -3.88
C HIS A 265 -6.66 -3.06 -4.56
N ILE A 266 -7.72 -3.46 -3.89
CA ILE A 266 -9.10 -3.35 -4.38
C ILE A 266 -9.75 -2.10 -3.77
N ALA A 267 -10.25 -1.22 -4.63
CA ALA A 267 -10.91 0.00 -4.19
C ALA A 267 -12.38 -0.23 -3.79
N ASP A 268 -13.04 -1.18 -4.47
CA ASP A 268 -14.47 -1.47 -4.31
C ASP A 268 -14.84 -2.88 -4.81
N LYS A 269 -16.10 -3.22 -4.70
CA LYS A 269 -16.64 -4.51 -5.20
C LYS A 269 -16.44 -4.71 -6.70
N ALA A 270 -16.56 -3.66 -7.51
CA ALA A 270 -16.43 -3.76 -8.96
C ALA A 270 -14.99 -4.11 -9.37
N GLY A 271 -13.99 -3.54 -8.69
CA GLY A 271 -12.59 -3.91 -8.85
C GLY A 271 -12.33 -5.38 -8.52
N LEU A 272 -12.92 -5.90 -7.43
CA LEU A 272 -12.80 -7.31 -7.07
C LEU A 272 -13.46 -8.23 -8.10
N ASP A 273 -14.65 -7.89 -8.60
CA ASP A 273 -15.34 -8.64 -9.65
C ASP A 273 -14.53 -8.63 -10.96
N GLY A 274 -13.92 -7.49 -11.30
CA GLY A 274 -13.01 -7.37 -12.44
C GLY A 274 -11.81 -8.31 -12.32
N GLN A 275 -11.18 -8.38 -11.16
CA GLN A 275 -10.07 -9.32 -10.89
C GLN A 275 -10.52 -10.78 -11.04
N MET A 276 -11.69 -11.14 -10.50
CA MET A 276 -12.21 -12.51 -10.64
C MET A 276 -12.50 -12.88 -12.09
N LYS A 277 -12.91 -11.90 -12.90
CA LYS A 277 -13.09 -12.07 -14.34
C LYS A 277 -11.76 -12.32 -15.06
N VAL A 278 -10.71 -11.58 -14.72
CA VAL A 278 -9.35 -11.81 -15.24
C VAL A 278 -8.91 -13.23 -14.91
N LEU A 279 -8.97 -13.66 -13.66
CA LEU A 279 -8.59 -15.01 -13.23
C LEU A 279 -9.36 -16.11 -13.98
N LYS A 280 -10.66 -15.92 -14.23
CA LYS A 280 -11.46 -16.90 -15.00
C LYS A 280 -11.02 -16.94 -16.45
N ASN A 281 -10.77 -15.79 -17.06
CA ASN A 281 -10.32 -15.72 -18.45
C ASN A 281 -8.93 -16.34 -18.65
N GLU A 282 -8.01 -16.13 -17.71
CA GLU A 282 -6.68 -16.78 -17.70
C GLU A 282 -6.80 -18.30 -17.61
N SER A 283 -7.72 -18.82 -16.79
CA SER A 283 -7.99 -20.25 -16.74
C SER A 283 -8.51 -20.76 -18.10
N GLY A 284 -9.35 -19.97 -18.77
CA GLY A 284 -9.87 -20.25 -20.11
C GLY A 284 -8.79 -20.36 -21.18
N ALA A 285 -7.74 -19.54 -21.08
CA ALA A 285 -6.61 -19.57 -22.03
C ALA A 285 -5.88 -20.92 -22.05
N ASN A 286 -5.85 -21.62 -20.92
CA ASN A 286 -5.16 -22.89 -20.77
C ASN A 286 -5.99 -24.12 -21.18
N LEU A 287 -7.30 -23.95 -21.40
CA LEU A 287 -8.20 -25.07 -21.73
C LEU A 287 -7.87 -25.75 -23.07
N LEU A 288 -7.47 -24.94 -24.03
CA LEU A 288 -7.18 -25.38 -25.39
C LEU A 288 -5.94 -24.66 -25.90
N ASN A 289 -5.03 -25.38 -26.54
CA ASN A 289 -3.90 -24.79 -27.25
C ASN A 289 -3.55 -25.56 -28.51
N ILE A 290 -2.94 -24.85 -29.44
CA ILE A 290 -2.36 -25.43 -30.66
C ILE A 290 -0.86 -25.49 -30.51
N ARG A 291 -0.23 -26.54 -31.03
CA ARG A 291 1.21 -26.67 -31.17
C ARG A 291 1.51 -27.19 -32.57
N GLY A 292 2.65 -26.86 -33.12
CA GLY A 292 3.01 -27.38 -34.43
C GLY A 292 4.44 -27.10 -34.82
N ILE A 293 4.79 -27.65 -36.00
CA ILE A 293 6.05 -27.43 -36.71
C ILE A 293 5.71 -26.76 -38.03
N GLY A 294 6.22 -25.54 -38.25
CA GLY A 294 6.01 -24.75 -39.43
C GLY A 294 7.25 -24.69 -40.33
N LYS A 295 7.02 -24.55 -41.62
CA LYS A 295 8.05 -24.36 -42.67
C LYS A 295 8.15 -22.91 -43.15
N THR A 296 7.28 -22.02 -42.64
CA THR A 296 7.12 -20.64 -43.12
C THR A 296 7.39 -19.61 -42.01
N CYS A 297 8.00 -18.47 -42.36
CA CYS A 297 8.20 -17.35 -41.45
C CYS A 297 6.95 -16.45 -41.31
N ARG A 298 5.82 -16.82 -41.87
CA ARG A 298 4.54 -16.10 -41.72
C ARG A 298 3.90 -16.35 -40.36
N ILE A 299 4.29 -17.42 -39.65
CA ILE A 299 3.90 -17.66 -38.26
C ILE A 299 4.77 -16.80 -37.37
N ARG A 300 4.17 -15.85 -36.62
CA ARG A 300 4.88 -14.84 -35.82
C ARG A 300 4.28 -14.71 -34.43
N ILE A 301 5.11 -14.34 -33.48
CA ILE A 301 4.67 -14.06 -32.11
C ILE A 301 3.63 -12.94 -32.08
N GLY A 302 2.54 -13.12 -31.31
CA GLY A 302 1.47 -12.12 -31.16
C GLY A 302 0.44 -12.07 -32.28
N GLU A 303 0.72 -12.66 -33.48
CA GLU A 303 -0.21 -12.71 -34.59
C GLU A 303 -1.17 -13.91 -34.50
N VAL A 304 -2.25 -13.85 -35.28
CA VAL A 304 -3.26 -14.90 -35.37
C VAL A 304 -2.99 -15.76 -36.60
N ILE A 305 -3.07 -17.07 -36.45
CA ILE A 305 -3.09 -18.01 -37.57
C ILE A 305 -4.46 -18.66 -37.69
N GLU A 306 -4.94 -18.84 -38.90
CA GLU A 306 -6.12 -19.63 -39.25
C GLU A 306 -5.65 -20.92 -39.91
N VAL A 307 -5.82 -22.06 -39.23
CA VAL A 307 -5.29 -23.35 -39.68
C VAL A 307 -6.35 -24.12 -40.43
N SER A 308 -6.02 -24.50 -41.66
CA SER A 308 -6.85 -25.30 -42.56
C SER A 308 -6.12 -26.55 -43.04
N PHE A 309 -6.89 -27.49 -43.55
CA PHE A 309 -6.40 -28.72 -44.19
C PHE A 309 -6.64 -28.71 -45.69
N PRO A 310 -5.81 -29.41 -46.50
CA PRO A 310 -6.09 -29.64 -47.90
C PRO A 310 -7.46 -30.27 -48.11
N GLY A 311 -8.14 -29.92 -49.24
CA GLY A 311 -9.51 -30.36 -49.47
C GLY A 311 -9.69 -31.87 -49.62
N ASP A 312 -8.66 -32.60 -50.01
CA ASP A 312 -8.62 -34.05 -50.11
C ASP A 312 -8.65 -34.77 -48.75
N MET A 313 -8.24 -34.10 -47.64
CA MET A 313 -8.33 -34.66 -46.29
C MET A 313 -9.74 -34.61 -45.70
N ASN A 314 -10.65 -33.83 -46.25
CA ASN A 314 -12.03 -33.66 -45.77
C ASN A 314 -12.14 -33.40 -44.26
N LEU A 315 -11.18 -32.64 -43.70
CA LEU A 315 -11.16 -32.22 -42.29
C LEU A 315 -11.63 -30.78 -42.15
N PRO A 316 -12.40 -30.46 -41.10
CA PRO A 316 -12.80 -29.10 -40.85
C PRO A 316 -11.58 -28.24 -40.45
N PRO A 317 -11.59 -26.91 -40.67
CA PRO A 317 -10.57 -26.00 -40.16
C PRO A 317 -10.48 -26.10 -38.64
N LEU A 318 -9.25 -26.02 -38.08
CA LEU A 318 -9.04 -26.01 -36.66
C LEU A 318 -9.48 -24.70 -35.96
N GLY A 319 -9.67 -23.64 -36.77
CA GLY A 319 -10.03 -22.31 -36.29
C GLY A 319 -8.84 -21.37 -36.18
N LYS A 320 -9.02 -20.30 -35.41
CA LYS A 320 -8.04 -19.22 -35.26
C LYS A 320 -7.32 -19.32 -33.95
N PHE A 321 -5.98 -19.17 -33.98
CA PHE A 321 -5.12 -19.25 -32.82
C PHE A 321 -4.11 -18.12 -32.84
N ARG A 322 -3.92 -17.47 -31.68
CA ARG A 322 -2.89 -16.49 -31.46
C ARG A 322 -1.60 -17.17 -30.98
N ILE A 323 -0.51 -16.85 -31.64
CA ILE A 323 0.80 -17.41 -31.30
C ILE A 323 1.36 -16.71 -30.07
N THR A 324 1.58 -17.48 -29.02
CA THR A 324 2.13 -16.99 -27.74
C THR A 324 3.57 -17.43 -27.49
N GLU A 325 4.02 -18.42 -28.25
CA GLU A 325 5.40 -18.92 -28.20
C GLU A 325 5.81 -19.42 -29.59
N ILE A 326 7.03 -19.11 -30.02
CA ILE A 326 7.61 -19.62 -31.26
C ILE A 326 9.13 -19.69 -31.16
N THR A 327 9.70 -20.75 -31.75
CA THR A 327 11.14 -20.91 -31.93
C THR A 327 11.43 -21.05 -33.41
N HIS A 328 12.14 -20.10 -33.97
CA HIS A 328 12.67 -20.17 -35.34
C HIS A 328 14.04 -20.83 -35.31
N GLU A 329 14.25 -21.79 -36.20
CA GLU A 329 15.55 -22.50 -36.32
C GLU A 329 16.01 -22.51 -37.78
N VAL A 330 17.27 -22.22 -37.98
CA VAL A 330 17.98 -22.48 -39.25
C VAL A 330 19.12 -23.45 -38.93
N ARG A 331 19.05 -24.62 -39.57
CA ARG A 331 20.02 -25.71 -39.37
C ARG A 331 21.29 -25.49 -40.20
N ARG A 332 22.31 -26.31 -39.98
CA ARG A 332 23.60 -26.26 -40.70
C ARG A 332 23.48 -26.45 -42.21
N ASP A 333 22.47 -27.15 -42.66
CA ASP A 333 22.13 -27.34 -44.08
C ASP A 333 21.35 -26.15 -44.70
N GLY A 334 21.14 -25.10 -43.92
CA GLY A 334 20.37 -23.92 -44.28
C GLY A 334 18.86 -24.12 -44.25
N HIS A 335 18.38 -25.27 -43.78
CA HIS A 335 16.95 -25.54 -43.68
C HIS A 335 16.31 -24.77 -42.55
N TYR A 336 15.23 -24.03 -42.85
CA TYR A 336 14.43 -23.30 -41.88
C TYR A 336 13.24 -24.14 -41.43
N ALA A 337 12.99 -24.14 -40.13
CA ALA A 337 11.76 -24.62 -39.51
C ALA A 337 11.43 -23.75 -38.28
N ASN A 338 10.20 -23.81 -37.85
CA ASN A 338 9.82 -23.25 -36.54
C ASN A 338 8.94 -24.23 -35.76
N THR A 339 9.00 -24.14 -34.44
CA THR A 339 8.04 -24.77 -33.54
C THR A 339 7.25 -23.68 -32.87
N PHE A 340 5.94 -23.84 -32.76
CA PHE A 340 5.07 -22.82 -32.20
C PHE A 340 4.04 -23.40 -31.23
N ALA A 341 3.56 -22.54 -30.32
CA ALA A 341 2.37 -22.76 -29.51
C ALA A 341 1.48 -21.51 -29.54
N GLY A 342 0.18 -21.74 -29.48
CA GLY A 342 -0.80 -20.69 -29.49
C GLY A 342 -2.07 -21.06 -28.74
N ILE A 343 -2.85 -20.05 -28.43
CA ILE A 343 -4.14 -20.15 -27.73
C ILE A 343 -5.25 -19.67 -28.66
N PRO A 344 -6.53 -20.04 -28.46
CA PRO A 344 -7.63 -19.56 -29.26
C PRO A 344 -7.68 -18.03 -29.33
N ASP A 345 -7.94 -17.47 -30.50
CA ASP A 345 -7.90 -16.03 -30.76
C ASP A 345 -8.88 -15.21 -29.91
N GLY A 346 -10.05 -15.81 -29.58
CA GLY A 346 -11.03 -15.18 -28.68
C GLY A 346 -10.58 -15.01 -27.23
N THR A 347 -9.42 -15.54 -26.84
CA THR A 347 -8.89 -15.40 -25.46
C THR A 347 -8.64 -13.94 -25.12
N VAL A 348 -9.17 -13.51 -23.96
CA VAL A 348 -9.10 -12.11 -23.51
C VAL A 348 -7.86 -11.84 -22.68
N ASN A 349 -7.57 -12.70 -21.71
CA ASN A 349 -6.44 -12.57 -20.78
C ASN A 349 -5.50 -13.76 -20.93
N ILE A 350 -4.21 -13.50 -20.87
CA ILE A 350 -3.15 -14.50 -20.99
C ILE A 350 -2.51 -14.69 -19.60
N PRO A 351 -2.39 -15.93 -19.11
CA PRO A 351 -1.79 -16.18 -17.81
C PRO A 351 -0.29 -15.86 -17.82
N VAL A 352 0.19 -15.29 -16.71
CA VAL A 352 1.60 -14.98 -16.49
C VAL A 352 2.11 -15.85 -15.32
N PRO A 353 2.49 -17.10 -15.58
CA PRO A 353 2.77 -18.08 -14.53
C PRO A 353 3.97 -17.73 -13.66
N ASP A 354 4.92 -16.96 -14.19
CA ASP A 354 6.19 -16.66 -13.53
C ASP A 354 6.26 -15.22 -12.97
N ALA A 355 5.13 -14.53 -12.86
CA ALA A 355 5.10 -13.22 -12.24
C ALA A 355 5.48 -13.32 -10.77
N LYS A 356 6.57 -12.65 -10.40
CA LYS A 356 7.01 -12.55 -9.01
C LYS A 356 6.20 -11.47 -8.30
N LEU A 357 5.78 -11.76 -7.08
CA LEU A 357 5.16 -10.77 -6.22
C LEU A 357 6.22 -10.29 -5.23
N PRO A 358 6.51 -8.99 -5.19
CA PRO A 358 7.46 -8.45 -4.23
C PRO A 358 6.92 -8.61 -2.81
N LEU A 359 7.79 -8.96 -1.88
CA LEU A 359 7.49 -9.02 -0.46
C LEU A 359 8.13 -7.83 0.23
N ALA A 360 7.31 -6.87 0.66
CA ALA A 360 7.77 -5.71 1.40
C ALA A 360 7.88 -6.03 2.90
N LEU A 361 9.01 -5.65 3.47
CA LEU A 361 9.29 -5.73 4.91
C LEU A 361 9.04 -4.37 5.56
N PRO A 362 8.76 -4.33 6.89
CA PRO A 362 8.58 -3.06 7.58
C PRO A 362 9.76 -2.11 7.40
N GLU A 363 9.49 -0.84 7.11
CA GLU A 363 10.50 0.20 6.89
C GLU A 363 10.10 1.56 7.49
N LEU A 364 11.08 2.42 7.65
CA LEU A 364 10.89 3.77 8.16
C LEU A 364 10.34 4.70 7.07
N ALA A 365 9.47 5.60 7.50
CA ALA A 365 8.97 6.68 6.66
C ALA A 365 8.73 7.94 7.49
N THR A 366 8.60 9.07 6.83
CA THR A 366 8.29 10.37 7.45
C THR A 366 6.87 10.79 7.11
N VAL A 367 6.10 11.22 8.10
CA VAL A 367 4.76 11.76 7.89
C VAL A 367 4.84 13.09 7.14
N LYS A 368 4.10 13.20 6.03
CA LYS A 368 4.03 14.41 5.20
C LYS A 368 2.70 15.14 5.29
N LYS A 369 1.61 14.40 5.57
CA LYS A 369 0.27 14.96 5.82
C LYS A 369 -0.49 14.12 6.85
N ASN A 370 -1.27 14.79 7.71
CA ASN A 370 -2.16 14.17 8.69
C ASN A 370 -3.54 14.83 8.76
N ASP A 371 -3.83 15.70 7.79
CA ASP A 371 -5.10 16.44 7.64
C ASP A 371 -6.11 15.66 6.76
N ASP A 372 -6.44 14.44 7.16
CA ASP A 372 -7.33 13.54 6.43
C ASP A 372 -8.76 14.12 6.32
N GLU A 373 -9.17 14.54 5.12
CA GLU A 373 -10.49 15.10 4.83
C GLU A 373 -11.67 14.17 5.18
N LYS A 374 -11.42 12.85 5.27
CA LYS A 374 -12.43 11.87 5.69
C LYS A 374 -12.46 11.63 7.20
N GLU A 375 -11.62 12.33 7.97
CA GLU A 375 -11.54 12.22 9.44
C GLU A 375 -11.33 10.78 9.95
N GLN A 376 -10.62 9.95 9.19
CA GLN A 376 -10.35 8.55 9.53
C GLN A 376 -8.99 8.36 10.24
N GLY A 377 -8.30 9.45 10.58
CA GLY A 377 -7.00 9.41 11.24
C GLY A 377 -5.87 8.83 10.37
N ARG A 378 -6.00 8.92 9.04
CA ARG A 378 -4.99 8.48 8.10
C ARG A 378 -3.91 9.53 7.91
N VAL A 379 -2.75 9.08 7.46
CA VAL A 379 -1.61 9.94 7.14
C VAL A 379 -1.11 9.66 5.73
N LYS A 380 -0.39 10.62 5.14
CA LYS A 380 0.47 10.37 3.98
C LYS A 380 1.91 10.37 4.46
N VAL A 381 2.65 9.34 4.07
CA VAL A 381 4.07 9.20 4.43
C VAL A 381 4.96 9.20 3.19
N SER A 382 6.21 9.56 3.37
CA SER A 382 7.26 9.45 2.36
C SER A 382 8.35 8.53 2.88
N PHE A 383 8.63 7.46 2.14
CA PHE A 383 9.78 6.60 2.38
C PHE A 383 11.08 7.31 1.95
N ASP A 384 12.21 6.95 2.53
CA ASP A 384 13.51 7.58 2.22
C ASP A 384 13.95 7.40 0.76
N TRP A 385 13.49 6.34 0.09
CA TRP A 385 13.74 6.09 -1.32
C TRP A 385 12.84 6.89 -2.27
N GLN A 386 11.73 7.45 -1.79
CA GLN A 386 10.83 8.28 -2.60
C GLN A 386 11.44 9.65 -2.87
N LYS A 387 11.70 9.95 -4.13
CA LYS A 387 12.29 11.22 -4.60
C LYS A 387 11.22 12.22 -5.03
N ASN A 388 11.63 13.46 -5.26
CA ASN A 388 10.80 14.52 -5.87
C ASN A 388 9.47 14.79 -5.14
N GLY A 389 9.45 14.63 -3.80
CA GLY A 389 8.25 14.88 -3.00
C GLY A 389 7.15 13.82 -3.15
N LYS A 390 7.45 12.66 -3.74
CA LYS A 390 6.50 11.53 -3.80
C LYS A 390 6.11 11.08 -2.39
N THR A 391 4.88 10.65 -2.23
CA THR A 391 4.31 10.12 -0.97
C THR A 391 3.44 8.91 -1.26
N THR A 392 3.05 8.20 -0.21
CA THR A 392 1.94 7.24 -0.30
C THR A 392 0.60 7.97 -0.50
N ASN A 393 -0.42 7.23 -0.86
CA ASN A 393 -1.80 7.68 -0.65
C ASN A 393 -2.11 7.71 0.87
N TRP A 394 -3.33 8.09 1.26
CA TRP A 394 -3.79 8.05 2.64
C TRP A 394 -3.73 6.62 3.19
N VAL A 395 -2.85 6.41 4.16
CA VAL A 395 -2.62 5.12 4.82
C VAL A 395 -3.15 5.14 6.24
N ARG A 396 -3.66 3.99 6.70
CA ARG A 396 -4.20 3.83 8.05
C ARG A 396 -3.09 3.86 9.08
N VAL A 397 -3.41 4.35 10.28
CA VAL A 397 -2.51 4.29 11.44
C VAL A 397 -3.06 3.26 12.42
N GLN A 398 -2.22 2.33 12.83
CA GLN A 398 -2.55 1.35 13.87
C GLN A 398 -2.65 2.08 15.22
N SER A 399 -3.68 1.76 15.99
CA SER A 399 -3.86 2.24 17.36
C SER A 399 -3.88 1.05 18.32
N PRO A 400 -3.41 1.18 19.56
CA PRO A 400 -3.52 0.12 20.58
C PRO A 400 -4.97 -0.31 20.83
N ASN A 401 -5.92 0.61 20.70
CA ASN A 401 -7.35 0.33 20.78
C ASN A 401 -8.12 1.36 19.96
N ALA A 402 -9.01 0.89 19.09
CA ALA A 402 -9.84 1.72 18.23
C ALA A 402 -11.18 1.05 17.95
N GLY A 403 -12.26 1.79 18.01
CA GLY A 403 -13.58 1.23 17.71
C GLY A 403 -14.74 2.13 18.10
N VAL A 404 -15.88 1.49 18.30
CA VAL A 404 -17.15 2.07 18.76
C VAL A 404 -17.75 1.23 19.89
N SER A 405 -18.75 1.76 20.57
CA SER A 405 -19.60 1.03 21.52
C SER A 405 -20.99 1.67 21.51
N ASP A 406 -21.93 1.07 22.22
CA ASP A 406 -23.29 1.61 22.34
C ASP A 406 -23.29 3.03 22.94
N ALA A 407 -22.40 3.29 23.90
CA ALA A 407 -22.26 4.59 24.56
C ALA A 407 -21.37 5.59 23.77
N VAL A 408 -20.50 5.11 22.89
CA VAL A 408 -19.51 5.93 22.16
C VAL A 408 -19.53 5.56 20.68
N SER A 409 -20.25 6.34 19.89
CA SER A 409 -20.48 6.07 18.48
C SER A 409 -19.27 6.26 17.57
N LYS A 410 -18.23 7.01 18.01
CA LYS A 410 -17.01 7.28 17.24
C LYS A 410 -15.81 7.46 18.19
N ASN A 411 -14.62 7.14 17.68
CA ASN A 411 -13.33 7.43 18.34
C ASN A 411 -13.17 6.82 19.73
N ARG A 412 -13.79 5.67 20.01
CA ARG A 412 -13.50 4.94 21.25
C ARG A 412 -12.09 4.34 21.17
N GLY A 413 -11.29 4.61 22.15
CA GLY A 413 -9.90 4.13 22.25
C GLY A 413 -8.86 5.26 22.22
N TRP A 414 -7.73 5.03 21.59
CA TRP A 414 -6.61 5.97 21.53
C TRP A 414 -6.60 6.69 20.18
N VAL A 415 -6.81 8.01 20.22
CA VAL A 415 -6.76 8.86 19.03
C VAL A 415 -5.50 9.73 19.09
N PHE A 416 -4.39 9.15 18.65
CA PHE A 416 -3.08 9.81 18.54
C PHE A 416 -2.57 9.59 17.11
N VAL A 417 -2.90 10.53 16.23
CA VAL A 417 -2.41 10.52 14.85
C VAL A 417 -1.01 11.15 14.85
N PRO A 418 0.00 10.50 14.23
CA PRO A 418 1.34 11.06 14.14
C PRO A 418 1.34 12.45 13.49
N GLU A 419 2.21 13.33 13.97
CA GLU A 419 2.34 14.69 13.46
C GLU A 419 3.20 14.75 12.19
N VAL A 420 3.01 15.79 11.39
CA VAL A 420 3.85 16.04 10.21
C VAL A 420 5.30 16.22 10.65
N GLY A 421 6.19 15.45 10.04
CA GLY A 421 7.61 15.39 10.39
C GLY A 421 7.99 14.21 11.29
N ASP A 422 7.02 13.52 11.91
CA ASP A 422 7.30 12.33 12.71
C ASP A 422 7.84 11.19 11.86
N GLN A 423 8.84 10.48 12.40
CA GLN A 423 9.30 9.22 11.85
C GLN A 423 8.38 8.08 12.30
N VAL A 424 7.91 7.30 11.34
CA VAL A 424 6.99 6.19 11.60
C VAL A 424 7.52 4.89 11.01
N MET A 425 7.18 3.77 11.64
CA MET A 425 7.36 2.44 11.08
C MET A 425 6.13 2.09 10.24
N VAL A 426 6.35 1.63 9.02
CA VAL A 426 5.31 1.24 8.07
C VAL A 426 5.38 -0.27 7.86
N GLY A 427 4.26 -0.95 8.07
CA GLY A 427 4.04 -2.34 7.70
C GLY A 427 3.22 -2.45 6.41
N TYR A 428 3.06 -3.68 5.92
CA TYR A 428 2.38 -3.96 4.65
C TYR A 428 1.38 -5.10 4.81
N GLU A 429 0.12 -4.88 4.41
CA GLU A 429 -0.90 -5.93 4.43
C GLU A 429 -0.50 -7.06 3.50
N HIS A 430 -0.39 -8.28 4.01
CA HIS A 430 0.09 -9.48 3.30
C HIS A 430 1.49 -9.32 2.66
N GLY A 431 2.31 -8.39 3.15
CA GLY A 431 3.61 -8.09 2.55
C GLY A 431 3.54 -7.38 1.19
N ASN A 432 2.37 -6.91 0.77
CA ASN A 432 2.17 -6.24 -0.50
C ASN A 432 2.61 -4.76 -0.42
N PRO A 433 3.64 -4.31 -1.20
CA PRO A 433 4.13 -2.94 -1.16
C PRO A 433 3.07 -1.89 -1.56
N ASP A 434 2.01 -2.29 -2.25
CA ASP A 434 0.91 -1.42 -2.64
C ASP A 434 -0.09 -1.19 -1.50
N ARG A 435 0.07 -1.86 -0.34
CA ARG A 435 -0.85 -1.84 0.81
C ARG A 435 -0.15 -1.46 2.12
N PRO A 436 0.52 -0.29 2.19
CA PRO A 436 1.20 0.17 3.39
C PRO A 436 0.21 0.63 4.47
N TYR A 437 0.62 0.47 5.75
CA TYR A 437 -0.05 1.05 6.91
C TYR A 437 0.98 1.41 7.99
N VAL A 438 0.72 2.45 8.79
CA VAL A 438 1.60 2.88 9.88
C VAL A 438 1.36 2.02 11.11
N THR A 439 2.41 1.41 11.65
CA THR A 439 2.36 0.60 12.88
C THR A 439 2.61 1.42 14.15
N GLY A 440 3.25 2.58 14.05
CA GLY A 440 3.53 3.48 15.15
C GLY A 440 4.65 4.47 14.81
N ALA A 441 4.83 5.48 15.68
CA ALA A 441 5.93 6.44 15.58
C ALA A 441 7.18 5.93 16.30
N MET A 442 8.35 6.41 15.89
CA MET A 442 9.63 6.06 16.49
C MET A 442 10.40 7.32 16.89
N PHE A 443 10.97 7.31 18.08
CA PHE A 443 11.87 8.36 18.52
C PHE A 443 13.24 8.23 17.82
N HIS A 444 13.86 9.38 17.54
CA HIS A 444 15.21 9.50 17.02
C HIS A 444 15.92 10.67 17.68
N SER A 445 17.22 10.85 17.44
CA SER A 445 18.06 11.83 18.14
C SER A 445 17.54 13.28 18.08
N ALA A 446 16.82 13.65 17.05
CA ALA A 446 16.26 15.01 16.88
C ALA A 446 14.84 15.15 17.48
N SER A 447 14.04 14.09 17.57
CA SER A 447 12.66 14.14 18.09
C SER A 447 12.57 13.83 19.58
N GLY A 448 13.65 13.39 20.23
CA GLY A 448 13.68 13.10 21.64
C GLY A 448 14.40 11.80 21.97
N LYS A 449 14.54 11.53 23.25
CA LYS A 449 15.26 10.36 23.73
C LYS A 449 14.35 9.14 23.98
N GLY A 450 13.04 9.29 23.82
CA GLY A 450 12.07 8.22 24.08
C GLY A 450 11.96 7.81 25.56
N GLY A 451 12.68 8.49 26.46
CA GLY A 451 12.73 8.26 27.88
C GLY A 451 13.96 8.87 28.55
N ASP A 452 14.04 8.86 29.89
CA ASP A 452 15.22 9.27 30.64
C ASP A 452 16.20 8.09 30.84
N LYS A 453 17.40 8.39 31.34
CA LYS A 453 18.50 7.43 31.54
C LYS A 453 18.12 6.22 32.40
N ASN A 454 17.23 6.42 33.39
CA ASN A 454 16.82 5.39 34.34
C ASN A 454 15.41 4.86 34.06
N ASN A 455 14.78 5.32 32.96
CA ASN A 455 13.42 4.98 32.56
C ASN A 455 12.36 5.19 33.66
N LYS A 456 12.55 6.22 34.49
CA LYS A 456 11.67 6.54 35.62
C LYS A 456 10.50 7.44 35.24
N THR A 457 10.59 8.19 34.15
CA THR A 457 9.52 9.06 33.64
C THR A 457 8.72 8.39 32.53
N LYS A 458 7.40 8.35 32.68
CA LYS A 458 6.45 7.96 31.62
C LYS A 458 5.54 9.16 31.37
N SER A 459 5.22 9.40 30.10
CA SER A 459 4.40 10.57 29.77
C SER A 459 3.51 10.36 28.55
N ILE A 460 2.40 11.09 28.56
CA ILE A 460 1.57 11.35 27.38
C ILE A 460 1.62 12.85 27.18
N ILE A 461 2.19 13.31 26.06
CA ILE A 461 2.37 14.74 25.77
C ILE A 461 1.77 15.04 24.40
N THR A 462 0.90 16.03 24.35
CA THR A 462 0.28 16.51 23.11
C THR A 462 1.19 17.50 22.36
N ARG A 463 0.90 17.76 21.10
CA ARG A 463 1.62 18.76 20.27
C ARG A 463 1.70 20.15 20.93
N SER A 464 0.69 20.56 21.67
CA SER A 464 0.68 21.83 22.38
C SER A 464 1.48 21.84 23.66
N GLY A 465 1.92 20.68 24.17
CA GLY A 465 2.65 20.54 25.42
C GLY A 465 1.78 20.23 26.64
N SER A 466 0.48 20.00 26.49
CA SER A 466 -0.35 19.47 27.59
C SER A 466 0.06 18.03 27.88
N ALA A 467 0.20 17.68 29.18
CA ALA A 467 0.83 16.43 29.55
C ALA A 467 0.15 15.71 30.72
N ILE A 468 0.30 14.38 30.70
CA ILE A 468 0.16 13.51 31.89
C ILE A 468 1.52 12.85 32.08
N VAL A 469 2.14 13.06 33.24
CA VAL A 469 3.48 12.55 33.53
C VAL A 469 3.43 11.72 34.82
N PHE A 470 4.03 10.54 34.76
CA PHE A 470 4.25 9.64 35.90
C PHE A 470 5.74 9.61 36.21
N ASP A 471 6.11 9.78 37.44
CA ASP A 471 7.49 9.65 37.93
C ASP A 471 7.58 8.46 38.91
N ASP A 472 8.22 7.38 38.45
CA ASP A 472 8.37 6.14 39.22
C ASP A 472 9.36 6.27 40.37
N GLU A 473 10.24 7.29 40.38
CA GLU A 473 11.18 7.52 41.49
C GLU A 473 10.49 8.17 42.68
N THR A 474 9.64 9.14 42.42
CA THR A 474 8.91 9.86 43.47
C THR A 474 7.52 9.28 43.73
N GLY A 475 7.00 8.47 42.83
CA GLY A 475 5.62 7.98 42.82
C GLY A 475 4.60 9.07 42.46
N SER A 476 5.04 10.20 41.92
CA SER A 476 4.16 11.33 41.61
C SER A 476 3.46 11.22 40.25
N ILE A 477 2.30 11.86 40.17
CA ILE A 477 1.54 12.02 38.91
C ILE A 477 1.24 13.51 38.73
N VAL A 478 1.56 14.03 37.54
CA VAL A 478 1.26 15.41 37.16
C VAL A 478 0.35 15.41 35.94
N ILE A 479 -0.77 16.13 36.00
CA ILE A 479 -1.60 16.49 34.86
C ILE A 479 -1.47 17.99 34.68
N THR A 480 -0.99 18.46 33.54
CA THR A 480 -0.71 19.88 33.33
C THR A 480 -1.14 20.36 31.93
N ASP A 481 -1.51 21.64 31.88
CA ASP A 481 -1.72 22.33 30.61
C ASP A 481 -0.36 22.67 29.94
N HIS A 482 -0.41 23.18 28.69
CA HIS A 482 0.76 23.57 27.91
C HIS A 482 1.61 24.70 28.54
N THR A 483 1.05 25.47 29.50
CA THR A 483 1.77 26.57 30.14
C THR A 483 2.51 26.13 31.40
N GLY A 484 2.20 24.95 31.95
CA GLY A 484 2.68 24.46 33.22
C GLY A 484 2.15 25.23 34.46
N LYS A 485 1.17 26.13 34.26
CA LYS A 485 0.61 27.01 35.30
C LYS A 485 -0.74 26.55 35.82
N GLN A 486 -1.32 25.56 35.20
CA GLN A 486 -2.55 24.89 35.61
C GLN A 486 -2.24 23.42 35.72
N LEU A 487 -2.29 22.89 36.94
CA LEU A 487 -1.92 21.50 37.16
C LEU A 487 -2.69 20.84 38.30
N ILE A 488 -2.73 19.51 38.25
CA ILE A 488 -3.06 18.63 39.36
C ILE A 488 -1.83 17.78 39.62
N LEU A 489 -1.31 17.82 40.81
CA LEU A 489 -0.17 17.03 41.27
C LEU A 489 -0.61 16.10 42.40
N LEU A 490 -0.38 14.80 42.22
CA LEU A 490 -0.32 13.81 43.28
C LEU A 490 1.17 13.63 43.59
N ASP A 491 1.63 14.05 44.77
CA ASP A 491 3.07 14.15 45.07
C ASP A 491 3.74 12.81 45.41
N GLY A 492 2.96 11.73 45.43
CA GLY A 492 3.45 10.39 45.76
C GLY A 492 3.74 10.17 47.27
N LYS A 493 3.36 11.13 48.15
CA LYS A 493 3.48 11.06 49.61
C LYS A 493 2.11 11.27 50.27
N ASP A 494 1.79 12.52 50.61
CA ASP A 494 0.63 12.81 51.46
C ASP A 494 -0.26 13.94 50.89
N ALA A 495 0.08 14.58 49.74
CA ALA A 495 -0.62 15.76 49.28
C ALA A 495 -1.13 15.65 47.84
N ILE A 496 -2.28 16.28 47.63
CA ILE A 496 -2.82 16.60 46.28
C ILE A 496 -2.83 18.13 46.16
N THR A 497 -2.15 18.64 45.14
CA THR A 497 -2.14 20.07 44.81
C THR A 497 -2.94 20.32 43.54
N ILE A 498 -3.89 21.25 43.61
CA ILE A 498 -4.60 21.77 42.44
C ILE A 498 -4.18 23.25 42.32
N MET A 499 -3.56 23.59 41.21
CA MET A 499 -3.04 24.94 40.97
C MET A 499 -3.59 25.49 39.64
N ALA A 500 -4.02 26.74 39.70
CA ALA A 500 -4.41 27.50 38.51
C ALA A 500 -3.91 28.94 38.62
N LYS A 501 -3.63 29.56 37.44
CA LYS A 501 -3.11 30.95 37.42
C LYS A 501 -4.13 31.98 37.94
N LYS A 502 -5.44 31.77 37.70
CA LYS A 502 -6.48 32.75 38.06
C LYS A 502 -7.48 32.21 39.06
N SER A 503 -8.11 31.07 38.75
CA SER A 503 -9.14 30.52 39.63
C SER A 503 -9.21 29.00 39.57
N VAL A 504 -9.58 28.39 40.72
CA VAL A 504 -10.00 27.00 40.82
C VAL A 504 -11.49 27.01 41.15
N VAL A 505 -12.28 26.26 40.36
CA VAL A 505 -13.73 26.13 40.54
C VAL A 505 -14.04 24.66 40.77
N ILE A 506 -14.72 24.34 41.84
CA ILE A 506 -15.26 23.01 42.16
C ILE A 506 -16.78 23.16 42.18
N THR A 507 -17.48 22.49 41.34
CA THR A 507 -18.93 22.60 41.20
C THR A 507 -19.57 21.24 40.95
N ASN A 508 -20.85 21.12 41.32
CA ASN A 508 -21.72 20.01 40.95
C ASN A 508 -22.84 20.49 40.02
N GLU A 509 -23.67 19.54 39.49
CA GLU A 509 -24.82 19.86 38.62
C GLU A 509 -25.88 20.72 39.32
N ASP A 510 -26.04 20.61 40.66
CA ASP A 510 -27.02 21.32 41.46
C ASP A 510 -26.55 22.74 41.85
N LYS A 511 -25.51 23.26 41.21
CA LYS A 511 -24.96 24.62 41.37
C LYS A 511 -24.35 24.91 42.74
N SER A 512 -23.98 23.92 43.55
CA SER A 512 -23.09 24.14 44.68
C SER A 512 -21.67 24.40 44.14
N VAL A 513 -21.03 25.47 44.58
CA VAL A 513 -19.78 25.95 44.00
C VAL A 513 -18.81 26.36 45.10
N ILE A 514 -17.54 25.95 44.95
CA ILE A 514 -16.40 26.54 45.68
C ILE A 514 -15.51 27.21 44.61
N VAL A 515 -15.28 28.49 44.73
CA VAL A 515 -14.41 29.29 43.88
C VAL A 515 -13.26 29.83 44.71
N MET A 516 -12.04 29.60 44.23
CA MET A 516 -10.85 30.29 44.71
C MET A 516 -10.30 31.13 43.58
N ASP A 517 -10.21 32.43 43.75
CA ASP A 517 -9.61 33.38 42.81
C ASP A 517 -8.44 34.15 43.45
N GLU A 518 -7.90 35.14 42.75
CA GLU A 518 -6.73 35.93 43.22
C GLU A 518 -6.94 36.60 44.59
N LYS A 519 -8.19 36.86 44.98
CA LYS A 519 -8.50 37.70 46.16
C LYS A 519 -9.53 37.10 47.10
N SER A 520 -10.24 36.04 46.66
CA SER A 520 -11.35 35.51 47.45
C SER A 520 -11.46 34.01 47.40
N ILE A 521 -12.08 33.43 48.42
CA ILE A 521 -12.63 32.07 48.44
C ILE A 521 -14.12 32.22 48.65
N GLY A 522 -14.93 31.84 47.66
CA GLY A 522 -16.38 31.85 47.73
C GLY A 522 -16.95 30.43 47.80
N MET A 523 -17.93 30.23 48.65
CA MET A 523 -18.74 29.01 48.69
C MET A 523 -20.21 29.40 48.52
N GLN A 524 -20.89 28.71 47.62
CA GLN A 524 -22.31 28.88 47.34
C GLN A 524 -23.00 27.52 47.26
N ALA A 525 -24.02 27.33 48.05
CA ALA A 525 -24.89 26.15 48.03
C ALA A 525 -26.22 26.46 48.71
N GLU A 526 -27.22 25.62 48.57
CA GLU A 526 -28.46 25.73 49.32
C GLU A 526 -28.20 25.66 50.82
N THR A 527 -27.28 24.78 51.26
CA THR A 527 -26.83 24.67 52.65
C THR A 527 -25.30 24.49 52.68
N ILE A 528 -24.63 25.26 53.55
CA ILE A 528 -23.21 25.10 53.84
C ILE A 528 -23.09 24.69 55.31
N SER A 529 -22.53 23.51 55.58
CA SER A 529 -22.28 23.02 56.94
C SER A 529 -20.76 22.98 57.19
N ILE A 530 -20.31 23.56 58.27
CA ILE A 530 -18.91 23.54 58.71
C ILE A 530 -18.88 22.95 60.12
N GLU A 531 -18.26 21.77 60.25
CA GLU A 531 -18.15 21.04 61.53
C GLU A 531 -16.68 20.77 61.88
N GLY A 532 -16.28 21.10 63.05
CA GLY A 532 -14.95 20.82 63.58
C GLY A 532 -15.03 19.97 64.85
N LYS A 533 -14.39 18.80 64.91
CA LYS A 533 -14.36 17.91 66.10
C LYS A 533 -13.73 18.55 67.33
N LYS A 534 -12.80 19.50 67.15
CA LYS A 534 -12.14 20.21 68.23
C LYS A 534 -12.41 21.69 68.22
N ASN A 535 -12.01 22.36 67.12
CA ASN A 535 -12.16 23.79 66.96
C ASN A 535 -12.54 24.17 65.57
N ILE A 536 -13.31 25.21 65.35
CA ILE A 536 -13.44 26.01 64.19
C ILE A 536 -12.91 27.39 64.51
N THR A 537 -11.83 27.82 63.87
CA THR A 537 -11.22 29.12 64.07
C THR A 537 -11.41 29.96 62.78
N LEU A 538 -12.03 31.11 62.91
CA LEU A 538 -12.19 32.10 61.85
C LEU A 538 -11.45 33.36 62.29
N VAL A 539 -10.46 33.79 61.50
CA VAL A 539 -9.63 34.96 61.81
C VAL A 539 -9.69 35.92 60.62
N SER A 540 -10.05 37.15 60.86
CA SER A 540 -9.91 38.27 59.94
C SER A 540 -8.73 39.13 60.40
N GLY A 541 -7.80 39.47 59.50
CA GLY A 541 -6.64 40.28 59.85
C GLY A 541 -7.00 41.64 60.45
N ASN A 542 -6.79 42.73 59.72
CA ASN A 542 -7.12 44.10 60.16
C ASN A 542 -8.51 44.59 59.68
N GLU A 543 -9.26 43.74 58.97
CA GLU A 543 -10.58 44.07 58.44
C GLU A 543 -11.70 43.45 59.30
N SER A 544 -12.95 43.78 58.98
CA SER A 544 -14.12 43.26 59.68
C SER A 544 -14.49 41.83 59.31
N MET A 545 -14.98 41.05 60.26
CA MET A 545 -15.68 39.78 60.01
C MET A 545 -17.19 40.06 60.09
N VAL A 546 -17.90 39.81 59.00
CA VAL A 546 -19.34 40.11 58.87
C VAL A 546 -20.13 38.80 58.79
N PHE A 547 -21.06 38.59 59.70
CA PHE A 547 -22.10 37.57 59.62
C PHE A 547 -23.42 38.28 59.32
N SER A 548 -24.01 38.05 58.17
CA SER A 548 -25.27 38.67 57.78
C SER A 548 -26.29 37.62 57.29
N SER A 549 -27.55 37.88 57.58
CA SER A 549 -28.67 37.06 57.13
C SER A 549 -29.89 37.99 56.86
N GLU A 550 -30.47 37.93 55.67
CA GLU A 550 -31.59 38.81 55.31
C GLU A 550 -32.89 38.51 56.06
N LYS A 551 -33.15 37.29 56.44
CA LYS A 551 -34.46 36.88 56.98
C LYS A 551 -34.40 35.94 58.20
N ASN A 552 -33.21 35.60 58.72
CA ASN A 552 -33.08 34.46 59.57
C ASN A 552 -32.30 34.71 60.87
N ILE A 553 -32.30 33.72 61.70
CA ILE A 553 -31.71 33.70 63.01
C ILE A 553 -30.22 33.39 62.93
N ILE A 554 -29.38 34.18 63.54
CA ILE A 554 -27.99 33.78 63.88
C ILE A 554 -28.03 33.16 65.23
N ASN A 555 -27.99 31.83 65.33
CA ASN A 555 -28.01 31.08 66.57
C ASN A 555 -26.60 30.69 67.00
N GLY A 556 -26.21 31.09 68.17
CA GLY A 556 -25.04 30.55 68.92
C GLY A 556 -25.53 29.71 70.11
N SER A 557 -25.20 28.41 70.09
CA SER A 557 -25.48 27.52 71.20
C SER A 557 -24.20 26.82 71.63
N ALA A 558 -23.78 27.06 72.87
CA ALA A 558 -22.58 26.46 73.42
C ALA A 558 -22.66 26.43 74.96
N THR A 559 -21.86 25.59 75.60
CA THR A 559 -21.71 25.63 77.10
C THR A 559 -21.18 26.98 77.56
N ASN A 560 -20.28 27.58 76.79
CA ASN A 560 -19.76 28.93 77.06
C ASN A 560 -19.66 29.71 75.74
N ILE A 561 -20.21 30.93 75.66
CA ILE A 561 -20.03 31.89 74.61
C ILE A 561 -19.25 33.06 75.19
N LYS A 562 -18.04 33.34 74.67
CA LYS A 562 -17.22 34.48 75.06
C LYS A 562 -17.09 35.45 73.90
N LEU A 563 -17.49 36.68 74.12
CA LEU A 563 -17.36 37.79 73.14
C LEU A 563 -16.47 38.85 73.84
N GLU A 564 -15.34 39.16 73.20
CA GLU A 564 -14.39 40.18 73.71
C GLU A 564 -14.14 41.21 72.65
N ALA A 565 -14.26 42.47 72.95
CA ALA A 565 -13.91 43.59 72.12
C ALA A 565 -12.95 44.51 72.83
N THR A 566 -11.81 44.87 72.26
CA THR A 566 -10.80 45.75 72.90
C THR A 566 -11.16 47.24 72.89
N LYS A 567 -12.09 47.64 72.01
CA LYS A 567 -12.52 49.03 71.89
C LYS A 567 -14.01 49.19 72.13
N GLU A 568 -14.83 48.53 71.38
CA GLU A 568 -16.28 48.74 71.35
C GLU A 568 -17.01 47.43 71.04
N TYR A 569 -18.08 47.16 71.79
CA TYR A 569 -19.04 46.12 71.54
C TYR A 569 -20.43 46.79 71.39
N ASP A 570 -20.98 46.83 70.19
CA ASP A 570 -22.28 47.41 69.90
C ASP A 570 -23.33 46.34 69.61
N LEU A 571 -24.44 46.35 70.33
CA LEU A 571 -25.59 45.52 70.08
C LEU A 571 -26.80 46.38 69.75
N ASN A 572 -27.05 46.55 68.42
CA ASN A 572 -28.17 47.36 67.96
C ASN A 572 -29.32 46.43 67.48
N THR A 573 -30.43 46.54 68.12
CA THR A 573 -31.61 45.70 67.88
C THR A 573 -32.88 46.44 68.20
N GLN A 574 -33.98 46.16 67.44
CA GLN A 574 -35.32 46.69 67.80
C GLN A 574 -35.85 46.10 69.09
N THR A 575 -35.61 44.86 69.34
CA THR A 575 -36.02 44.15 70.57
C THR A 575 -34.91 43.21 71.04
N GLY A 576 -34.27 43.48 72.14
CA GLY A 576 -33.22 42.64 72.73
C GLY A 576 -33.74 42.00 74.03
N THR A 577 -33.49 40.70 74.22
CA THR A 577 -33.77 40.03 75.50
C THR A 577 -32.55 39.28 75.94
N MET A 578 -32.08 39.55 77.17
CA MET A 578 -31.04 38.77 77.83
C MET A 578 -31.67 38.01 79.03
N LYS A 579 -31.52 36.69 79.04
CA LYS A 579 -32.01 35.86 80.17
C LYS A 579 -30.87 34.97 80.70
N GLY A 580 -30.69 34.93 81.95
CA GLY A 580 -29.75 34.04 82.64
C GLY A 580 -30.15 33.85 84.11
N THR A 581 -29.75 32.75 84.70
CA THR A 581 -29.92 32.56 86.15
C THR A 581 -29.21 33.64 86.94
N ASN A 582 -28.01 34.02 86.54
CA ASN A 582 -27.25 35.17 86.99
C ASN A 582 -26.81 35.98 85.75
N LEU A 583 -27.14 37.25 85.76
CA LEU A 583 -26.70 38.21 84.75
C LEU A 583 -25.96 39.33 85.40
N THR A 584 -24.65 39.45 85.15
CA THR A 584 -23.80 40.52 85.66
C THR A 584 -23.43 41.45 84.54
N VAL A 585 -23.67 42.73 84.72
CA VAL A 585 -23.26 43.78 83.78
C VAL A 585 -22.43 44.81 84.56
N GLU A 586 -21.15 44.92 84.24
CA GLU A 586 -20.21 45.80 84.96
C GLU A 586 -19.62 46.84 83.99
N GLY A 587 -19.54 48.09 84.45
CA GLY A 587 -18.82 49.15 83.77
C GLY A 587 -17.81 49.76 84.71
N THR A 588 -16.52 49.82 84.33
CA THR A 588 -15.45 50.33 85.20
C THR A 588 -15.47 51.86 85.34
N ALA A 589 -16.11 52.58 84.44
CA ALA A 589 -16.26 54.04 84.47
C ALA A 589 -17.72 54.49 84.54
N ASN A 590 -18.51 54.13 83.55
CA ASN A 590 -19.91 54.49 83.51
C ASN A 590 -20.77 53.34 82.93
N MET A 591 -21.92 53.09 83.44
CA MET A 591 -22.99 52.31 82.85
C MET A 591 -24.22 53.22 82.72
N THR A 592 -24.67 53.44 81.47
CA THR A 592 -25.85 54.25 81.21
C THR A 592 -26.97 53.39 80.64
N ILE A 593 -28.13 53.42 81.30
CA ILE A 593 -29.35 52.75 80.85
C ILE A 593 -30.38 53.82 80.60
N THR A 594 -30.78 53.96 79.30
CA THR A 594 -31.80 54.92 78.94
C THR A 594 -32.95 54.24 78.16
N GLY A 595 -34.17 54.64 78.46
CA GLY A 595 -35.36 54.11 77.80
C GLY A 595 -36.61 54.87 78.19
N GLY A 596 -37.68 54.84 77.38
CA GLY A 596 -38.96 55.49 77.72
C GLY A 596 -39.55 54.94 79.02
N ILE A 597 -39.37 53.69 79.33
CA ILE A 597 -39.69 53.08 80.60
C ILE A 597 -38.53 52.16 81.01
N VAL A 598 -37.87 52.35 82.11
CA VAL A 598 -36.90 51.46 82.72
C VAL A 598 -37.53 50.83 83.97
N LYS A 599 -37.74 49.52 83.98
CA LYS A 599 -38.25 48.76 85.16
C LYS A 599 -37.10 47.97 85.80
N ILE A 600 -36.77 48.19 86.99
CA ILE A 600 -35.78 47.45 87.78
C ILE A 600 -36.47 46.87 89.03
N ASN A 601 -36.46 45.53 89.13
CA ASN A 601 -37.11 44.79 90.27
C ASN A 601 -38.60 45.14 90.42
N SER A 602 -39.45 44.68 89.52
CA SER A 602 -40.90 44.75 89.70
C SER A 602 -41.54 43.42 90.01
#